data_8c883618016e278aa132254b4d4b614c
#
_entry.id   8c883618016e278aa132254b4d4b614c
#
_cell.length_a   1.000
_cell.length_b   1.000
_cell.length_c   1.000
_cell.angle_alpha   90.00
_cell.angle_beta   90.00
_cell.angle_gamma   90.00
#
_symmetry.space_group_name_H-M   'P 1'
#
loop_
_entity.id
_entity.type
_entity.pdbx_description
1 polymer ?
#
loop_
_entity_poly.entity_id
_entity_poly.type
_entity_poly.pdbx_seq_one_letter_code
_entity_poly.pdbx_strand_id
1 'polypeptide(L)'
;MALGKEFAVLFRRDLTKLAHEVSAFPDEDSLWKTIPGITNPAGNLVLHLEGNLREYIARILVGLEYHRSRTEEFGKKHVPQAELSSRVEALCDLIPILLEAIPDPRWSEEYPQVVLGQPMSNHQFVVHLQGHFNYHLGQIDYLRRALTGGSALEPIGL
;
A
#
# COMPACT_ATOMS: atom_id res chain seq x y z
N MET A 1 -20.58 -2.65 -13.80
CA MET A 1 -19.19 -3.19 -13.71
C MET A 1 -19.06 -3.78 -12.32
N ALA A 2 -18.39 -4.93 -12.15
CA ALA A 2 -18.25 -5.53 -10.82
C ALA A 2 -17.30 -4.69 -9.96
N LEU A 3 -17.67 -4.37 -8.71
CA LEU A 3 -16.88 -3.54 -7.80
C LEU A 3 -15.45 -4.05 -7.62
N GLY A 4 -15.27 -5.38 -7.58
CA GLY A 4 -13.93 -5.97 -7.49
C GLY A 4 -13.00 -5.55 -8.62
N LYS A 5 -13.50 -5.46 -9.85
CA LYS A 5 -12.72 -5.01 -11.01
C LYS A 5 -12.37 -3.52 -10.92
N GLU A 6 -13.30 -2.69 -10.43
CA GLU A 6 -13.04 -1.26 -10.26
C GLU A 6 -11.94 -1.03 -9.22
N PHE A 7 -12.01 -1.70 -8.07
CA PHE A 7 -10.96 -1.64 -7.06
C PHE A 7 -9.63 -2.20 -7.56
N ALA A 8 -9.65 -3.32 -8.30
CA ALA A 8 -8.45 -3.91 -8.87
C ALA A 8 -7.70 -2.93 -9.78
N VAL A 9 -8.42 -2.20 -10.63
CA VAL A 9 -7.83 -1.16 -11.50
C VAL A 9 -7.19 -0.05 -10.68
N LEU A 10 -7.89 0.46 -9.65
CA LEU A 10 -7.38 1.52 -8.79
C LEU A 10 -6.12 1.08 -8.02
N PHE A 11 -6.16 -0.09 -7.38
CA PHE A 11 -5.01 -0.61 -6.63
C PHE A 11 -3.84 -0.95 -7.54
N ARG A 12 -4.07 -1.50 -8.74
CA ARG A 12 -3.01 -1.75 -9.72
C ARG A 12 -2.29 -0.46 -10.10
N ARG A 13 -3.04 0.59 -10.44
CA ARG A 13 -2.48 1.92 -10.75
C ARG A 13 -1.60 2.43 -9.60
N ASP A 14 -2.12 2.41 -8.39
CA ASP A 14 -1.46 3.04 -7.24
C ASP A 14 -0.27 2.20 -6.74
N LEU A 15 -0.35 0.88 -6.82
CA LEU A 15 0.78 -0.02 -6.55
C LEU A 15 1.90 0.15 -7.59
N THR A 16 1.54 0.29 -8.87
CA THR A 16 2.52 0.60 -9.93
C THR A 16 3.21 1.94 -9.66
N LYS A 17 2.44 2.95 -9.23
CA LYS A 17 3.01 4.23 -8.83
C LYS A 17 3.96 4.09 -7.63
N LEU A 18 3.58 3.29 -6.62
CA LEU A 18 4.46 3.01 -5.47
C LEU A 18 5.77 2.33 -5.92
N ALA A 19 5.71 1.36 -6.83
CA ALA A 19 6.89 0.71 -7.40
C ALA A 19 7.82 1.72 -8.08
N HIS A 20 7.25 2.64 -8.88
CA HIS A 20 8.02 3.71 -9.52
C HIS A 20 8.64 4.67 -8.50
N GLU A 21 7.90 5.04 -7.43
CA GLU A 21 8.44 5.90 -6.37
C GLU A 21 9.62 5.24 -5.66
N VAL A 22 9.53 3.94 -5.30
CA VAL A 22 10.62 3.20 -4.67
C VAL A 22 11.84 3.16 -5.58
N SER A 23 11.66 2.87 -6.87
CA SER A 23 12.75 2.81 -7.85
C SER A 23 13.40 4.15 -8.15
N ALA A 24 12.69 5.25 -7.93
CA ALA A 24 13.17 6.61 -8.20
C ALA A 24 14.03 7.21 -7.07
N PHE A 25 14.16 6.53 -5.93
CA PHE A 25 15.16 6.90 -4.94
C PHE A 25 16.57 6.59 -5.48
N PRO A 26 17.52 7.54 -5.43
CA PRO A 26 18.83 7.37 -6.05
C PRO A 26 19.73 6.34 -5.35
N ASP A 27 19.47 6.07 -4.07
CA ASP A 27 20.22 5.16 -3.23
C ASP A 27 19.38 4.62 -2.06
N GLU A 28 19.85 3.55 -1.43
CA GLU A 28 19.19 2.94 -0.27
C GLU A 28 19.11 3.89 0.93
N ASP A 29 20.15 4.69 1.16
CA ASP A 29 20.19 5.60 2.29
C ASP A 29 19.06 6.62 2.26
N SER A 30 18.74 7.15 1.08
CA SER A 30 17.66 8.14 0.93
C SER A 30 16.27 7.57 1.23
N LEU A 31 16.04 6.25 1.02
CA LEU A 31 14.81 5.56 1.44
C LEU A 31 14.60 5.55 2.96
N TRP A 32 15.67 5.66 3.73
CA TRP A 32 15.66 5.55 5.20
C TRP A 32 15.92 6.86 5.91
N LYS A 33 16.12 7.96 5.18
CA LYS A 33 16.25 9.31 5.73
C LYS A 33 14.90 9.94 6.01
N THR A 34 14.88 10.84 6.98
CA THR A 34 13.76 11.74 7.29
C THR A 34 14.21 13.19 7.23
N ILE A 35 13.24 14.10 7.21
CA ILE A 35 13.47 15.53 7.35
C ILE A 35 12.83 16.03 8.65
N PRO A 36 13.19 17.21 9.17
CA PRO A 36 12.59 17.73 10.39
C PRO A 36 11.06 17.71 10.36
N GLY A 37 10.44 17.20 11.43
CA GLY A 37 8.99 17.05 11.55
C GLY A 37 8.42 15.76 10.94
N ILE A 38 9.22 14.94 10.26
CA ILE A 38 8.80 13.65 9.68
C ILE A 38 9.39 12.49 10.48
N THR A 39 8.53 11.64 11.01
CA THR A 39 8.94 10.52 11.88
C THR A 39 9.34 9.27 11.11
N ASN A 40 8.56 8.94 10.06
CA ASN A 40 8.73 7.70 9.32
C ASN A 40 9.41 7.94 7.98
N PRO A 41 10.56 7.30 7.70
CA PRO A 41 11.16 7.33 6.37
C PRO A 41 10.30 6.57 5.35
N ALA A 42 10.54 6.82 4.06
CA ALA A 42 9.81 6.20 2.97
C ALA A 42 9.81 4.66 3.04
N GLY A 43 10.96 4.04 3.35
CA GLY A 43 11.09 2.59 3.49
C GLY A 43 10.13 2.00 4.53
N ASN A 44 9.92 2.65 5.68
CA ASN A 44 8.92 2.19 6.66
C ASN A 44 7.49 2.36 6.16
N LEU A 45 7.19 3.43 5.41
CA LEU A 45 5.86 3.60 4.81
C LEU A 45 5.58 2.52 3.76
N VAL A 46 6.56 2.11 2.96
CA VAL A 46 6.43 0.99 2.02
C VAL A 46 6.12 -0.31 2.77
N LEU A 47 6.88 -0.66 3.81
CA LEU A 47 6.64 -1.84 4.65
C LEU A 47 5.25 -1.79 5.30
N HIS A 48 4.82 -0.61 5.75
CA HIS A 48 3.50 -0.41 6.34
C HIS A 48 2.38 -0.62 5.32
N LEU A 49 2.50 -0.11 4.11
CA LEU A 49 1.53 -0.31 3.04
C LEU A 49 1.42 -1.79 2.66
N GLU A 50 2.56 -2.50 2.53
CA GLU A 50 2.55 -3.94 2.30
C GLU A 50 1.80 -4.67 3.43
N GLY A 51 2.17 -4.42 4.68
CA GLY A 51 1.53 -5.03 5.85
C GLY A 51 0.04 -4.78 5.91
N ASN A 52 -0.41 -3.56 5.56
CA ASN A 52 -1.82 -3.21 5.48
C ASN A 52 -2.58 -4.04 4.43
N LEU A 53 -2.10 -4.07 3.20
CA LEU A 53 -2.80 -4.75 2.12
C LEU A 53 -2.83 -6.26 2.32
N ARG A 54 -1.73 -6.86 2.76
CA ARG A 54 -1.68 -8.30 3.08
C ARG A 54 -2.60 -8.65 4.25
N GLU A 55 -2.62 -7.83 5.29
CA GLU A 55 -3.49 -8.08 6.44
C GLU A 55 -4.96 -7.93 6.09
N TYR A 56 -5.34 -6.78 5.57
CA TYR A 56 -6.74 -6.41 5.47
C TYR A 56 -7.42 -6.95 4.22
N ILE A 57 -6.72 -7.08 3.10
CA ILE A 57 -7.28 -7.68 1.87
C ILE A 57 -6.98 -9.17 1.83
N ALA A 58 -5.70 -9.58 1.87
CA ALA A 58 -5.37 -10.96 1.65
C ALA A 58 -5.82 -11.85 2.82
N ARG A 59 -5.48 -11.51 4.08
CA ARG A 59 -5.81 -12.35 5.24
C ARG A 59 -7.26 -12.21 5.67
N ILE A 60 -7.72 -11.00 5.99
CA ILE A 60 -9.04 -10.83 6.62
C ILE A 60 -10.17 -10.97 5.59
N LEU A 61 -10.08 -10.29 4.46
CA LEU A 61 -11.18 -10.27 3.48
C LEU A 61 -11.23 -11.55 2.63
N VAL A 62 -10.07 -12.11 2.24
CA VAL A 62 -9.99 -13.27 1.35
C VAL A 62 -9.66 -14.58 2.09
N GLY A 63 -8.96 -14.53 3.23
CA GLY A 63 -8.66 -15.70 4.06
C GLY A 63 -7.32 -16.38 3.75
N LEU A 64 -6.37 -15.68 3.14
CA LEU A 64 -5.02 -16.20 2.94
C LEU A 64 -4.22 -16.16 4.26
N GLU A 65 -3.28 -17.07 4.42
CA GLU A 65 -2.38 -17.04 5.56
C GLU A 65 -1.42 -15.85 5.48
N TYR A 66 -1.38 -15.06 6.54
CA TYR A 66 -0.43 -13.96 6.72
C TYR A 66 -0.27 -13.63 8.20
N HIS A 67 0.94 -13.37 8.61
CA HIS A 67 1.24 -12.88 9.96
C HIS A 67 1.81 -11.48 9.89
N ARG A 68 1.00 -10.49 10.29
CA ARG A 68 1.40 -9.09 10.31
C ARG A 68 2.28 -8.78 11.52
N SER A 69 3.40 -8.11 11.31
CA SER A 69 4.21 -7.54 12.38
C SER A 69 4.31 -6.02 12.25
N ARG A 70 3.40 -5.28 12.89
CA ARG A 70 3.41 -3.82 12.86
C ARG A 70 4.69 -3.24 13.48
N THR A 71 5.26 -3.91 14.46
CA THR A 71 6.54 -3.54 15.07
C THR A 71 7.66 -3.57 14.03
N GLU A 72 7.67 -4.56 13.15
CA GLU A 72 8.67 -4.63 12.06
C GLU A 72 8.43 -3.58 10.97
N GLU A 73 7.17 -3.28 10.64
CA GLU A 73 6.85 -2.24 9.64
C GLU A 73 7.53 -0.91 9.96
N PHE A 74 7.57 -0.52 11.23
CA PHE A 74 8.14 0.76 11.68
C PHE A 74 9.52 0.63 12.33
N GLY A 75 9.90 -0.57 12.77
CA GLY A 75 11.19 -0.83 13.43
C GLY A 75 12.32 -1.22 12.49
N LYS A 76 12.02 -1.93 11.41
CA LYS A 76 13.05 -2.31 10.42
C LYS A 76 13.64 -1.08 9.75
N LYS A 77 14.94 -1.15 9.50
CA LYS A 77 15.72 -0.13 8.78
C LYS A 77 16.65 -0.83 7.80
N HIS A 78 17.06 -0.10 6.78
CA HIS A 78 18.07 -0.55 5.82
C HIS A 78 17.70 -1.87 5.10
N VAL A 79 16.41 -2.13 4.86
CA VAL A 79 15.99 -3.17 3.90
C VAL A 79 16.46 -2.72 2.51
N PRO A 80 17.16 -3.56 1.75
CA PRO A 80 17.67 -3.20 0.44
C PRO A 80 16.56 -2.69 -0.49
N GLN A 81 16.87 -1.65 -1.28
CA GLN A 81 15.92 -1.09 -2.25
C GLN A 81 15.37 -2.16 -3.20
N ALA A 82 16.24 -3.07 -3.67
CA ALA A 82 15.82 -4.17 -4.54
C ALA A 82 14.82 -5.11 -3.87
N GLU A 83 14.97 -5.37 -2.55
CA GLU A 83 14.01 -6.16 -1.79
C GLU A 83 12.67 -5.42 -1.66
N LEU A 84 12.67 -4.13 -1.32
CA LEU A 84 11.44 -3.33 -1.26
C LEU A 84 10.72 -3.30 -2.61
N SER A 85 11.45 -3.12 -3.71
CA SER A 85 10.89 -3.15 -5.06
C SER A 85 10.23 -4.49 -5.36
N SER A 86 10.91 -5.60 -5.10
CA SER A 86 10.36 -6.95 -5.31
C SER A 86 9.11 -7.22 -4.46
N ARG A 87 9.06 -6.70 -3.22
CA ARG A 87 7.88 -6.83 -2.35
C ARG A 87 6.69 -6.03 -2.89
N VAL A 88 6.92 -4.83 -3.42
CA VAL A 88 5.86 -4.02 -4.05
C VAL A 88 5.37 -4.66 -5.36
N GLU A 89 6.27 -5.18 -6.19
CA GLU A 89 5.91 -5.91 -7.42
C GLU A 89 5.02 -7.11 -7.10
N ALA A 90 5.36 -7.89 -6.07
CA ALA A 90 4.52 -8.99 -5.61
C ALA A 90 3.11 -8.55 -5.19
N LEU A 91 2.94 -7.33 -4.66
CA LEU A 91 1.62 -6.77 -4.36
C LEU A 91 0.89 -6.32 -5.63
N CYS A 92 1.60 -5.80 -6.65
CA CYS A 92 1.01 -5.44 -7.94
C CYS A 92 0.33 -6.65 -8.60
N ASP A 93 0.91 -7.84 -8.43
CA ASP A 93 0.34 -9.08 -8.95
C ASP A 93 -0.80 -9.60 -8.06
N LEU A 94 -0.59 -9.61 -6.74
CA LEU A 94 -1.49 -10.26 -5.79
C LEU A 94 -2.80 -9.50 -5.57
N ILE A 95 -2.71 -8.24 -5.17
CA ILE A 95 -3.88 -7.49 -4.65
C ILE A 95 -5.00 -7.31 -5.68
N PRO A 96 -4.72 -6.94 -6.95
CA PRO A 96 -5.78 -6.83 -7.95
C PRO A 96 -6.50 -8.15 -8.20
N ILE A 97 -5.77 -9.27 -8.28
CA ILE A 97 -6.36 -10.61 -8.49
C ILE A 97 -7.30 -10.98 -7.35
N LEU A 98 -6.89 -10.71 -6.10
CA LEU A 98 -7.72 -10.98 -4.93
C LEU A 98 -9.01 -10.16 -4.94
N LEU A 99 -8.93 -8.88 -5.27
CA LEU A 99 -10.10 -7.99 -5.34
C LEU A 99 -11.07 -8.41 -6.46
N GLU A 100 -10.56 -8.77 -7.64
CA GLU A 100 -11.38 -9.27 -8.75
C GLU A 100 -12.11 -10.57 -8.41
N ALA A 101 -11.53 -11.42 -7.58
CA ALA A 101 -12.10 -12.70 -7.17
C ALA A 101 -13.24 -12.58 -6.14
N ILE A 102 -13.44 -11.41 -5.51
CA ILE A 102 -14.50 -11.21 -4.52
C ILE A 102 -15.85 -11.14 -5.22
N PRO A 103 -16.81 -12.05 -4.91
CA PRO A 103 -18.14 -12.03 -5.50
C PRO A 103 -18.92 -10.75 -5.17
N ASP A 104 -19.69 -10.23 -6.12
CA ASP A 104 -20.44 -8.97 -5.96
C ASP A 104 -21.29 -8.90 -4.67
N PRO A 105 -22.03 -9.94 -4.24
CA PRO A 105 -22.81 -9.87 -3.01
C PRO A 105 -21.96 -9.61 -1.76
N ARG A 106 -20.72 -10.09 -1.73
CA ARG A 106 -19.83 -9.89 -0.57
C ARG A 106 -19.47 -8.44 -0.30
N TRP A 107 -19.56 -7.57 -1.29
CA TRP A 107 -19.21 -6.15 -1.10
C TRP A 107 -20.13 -5.42 -0.13
N SER A 108 -21.40 -5.84 0.00
CA SER A 108 -22.36 -5.29 0.96
C SER A 108 -22.34 -5.97 2.33
N GLU A 109 -21.68 -7.11 2.47
CA GLU A 109 -21.54 -7.80 3.76
C GLU A 109 -20.65 -6.99 4.71
N GLU A 110 -20.83 -7.23 6.02
CA GLU A 110 -19.99 -6.61 7.04
C GLU A 110 -18.55 -7.14 6.95
N TYR A 111 -17.58 -6.22 7.06
CA TYR A 111 -16.17 -6.56 7.10
C TYR A 111 -15.88 -7.38 8.38
N PRO A 112 -15.13 -8.50 8.30
CA PRO A 112 -15.03 -9.48 9.39
C PRO A 112 -14.42 -8.97 10.70
N GLN A 113 -13.89 -7.77 10.71
CA GLN A 113 -13.23 -7.18 11.88
C GLN A 113 -13.66 -5.73 12.08
N VAL A 114 -13.99 -5.36 13.32
CA VAL A 114 -14.22 -3.95 13.66
C VAL A 114 -12.89 -3.19 13.61
N VAL A 115 -12.78 -2.32 12.65
CA VAL A 115 -11.63 -1.39 12.48
C VAL A 115 -12.18 0.04 12.60
N LEU A 116 -11.40 0.96 13.13
CA LEU A 116 -11.84 2.36 13.33
C LEU A 116 -13.04 2.53 14.29
N GLY A 117 -13.27 1.55 15.16
CA GLY A 117 -14.25 1.65 16.25
C GLY A 117 -15.71 1.46 15.87
N GLN A 118 -16.03 1.15 14.60
CA GLN A 118 -17.40 0.87 14.15
C GLN A 118 -17.43 -0.21 13.06
N PRO A 119 -18.54 -0.99 12.96
CA PRO A 119 -18.77 -1.90 11.86
C PRO A 119 -18.90 -1.12 10.53
N MET A 120 -18.44 -1.73 9.44
CA MET A 120 -18.62 -1.18 8.10
C MET A 120 -18.68 -2.31 7.07
N SER A 121 -19.22 -2.04 5.88
CA SER A 121 -19.24 -3.03 4.81
C SER A 121 -17.85 -3.27 4.22
N ASN A 122 -17.66 -4.42 3.56
CA ASN A 122 -16.43 -4.70 2.82
C ASN A 122 -16.11 -3.59 1.82
N HIS A 123 -17.12 -3.09 1.09
CA HIS A 123 -16.98 -1.97 0.18
C HIS A 123 -16.45 -0.72 0.90
N GLN A 124 -17.09 -0.30 1.99
CA GLN A 124 -16.70 0.89 2.73
C GLN A 124 -15.28 0.77 3.28
N PHE A 125 -14.91 -0.42 3.76
CA PHE A 125 -13.56 -0.64 4.29
C PHE A 125 -12.49 -0.61 3.19
N VAL A 126 -12.75 -1.18 2.01
CA VAL A 126 -11.81 -1.13 0.88
C VAL A 126 -11.65 0.30 0.33
N VAL A 127 -12.72 1.11 0.32
CA VAL A 127 -12.62 2.57 0.03
C VAL A 127 -11.72 3.27 1.05
N HIS A 128 -11.85 2.94 2.35
CA HIS A 128 -10.96 3.47 3.37
C HIS A 128 -9.49 3.05 3.13
N LEU A 129 -9.24 1.78 2.80
CA LEU A 129 -7.89 1.30 2.48
C LEU A 129 -7.29 2.01 1.26
N GLN A 130 -8.10 2.28 0.24
CA GLN A 130 -7.69 3.04 -0.93
C GLN A 130 -7.25 4.47 -0.54
N GLY A 131 -8.03 5.14 0.28
CA GLY A 131 -7.69 6.46 0.80
C GLY A 131 -6.42 6.45 1.65
N HIS A 132 -6.29 5.47 2.55
CA HIS A 132 -5.10 5.26 3.38
C HIS A 132 -3.84 4.98 2.54
N PHE A 133 -3.96 4.16 1.51
CA PHE A 133 -2.85 3.89 0.58
C PHE A 133 -2.37 5.17 -0.11
N ASN A 134 -3.29 5.93 -0.69
CA ASN A 134 -2.96 7.17 -1.38
C ASN A 134 -2.41 8.26 -0.46
N TYR A 135 -2.86 8.31 0.80
CA TYR A 135 -2.29 9.20 1.81
C TYR A 135 -0.79 8.92 2.02
N HIS A 136 -0.41 7.66 2.20
CA HIS A 136 1.00 7.30 2.37
C HIS A 136 1.81 7.36 1.09
N LEU A 137 1.21 7.03 -0.06
CA LEU A 137 1.86 7.17 -1.36
C LEU A 137 2.26 8.63 -1.63
N GLY A 138 1.36 9.58 -1.31
CA GLY A 138 1.66 11.00 -1.39
C GLY A 138 2.79 11.44 -0.44
N GLN A 139 2.86 10.88 0.77
CA GLN A 139 3.96 11.14 1.70
C GLN A 139 5.30 10.62 1.16
N ILE A 140 5.31 9.43 0.53
CA ILE A 140 6.52 8.85 -0.08
C ILE A 140 7.00 9.74 -1.24
N ASP A 141 6.11 10.16 -2.15
CA ASP A 141 6.43 11.07 -3.26
C ASP A 141 7.06 12.39 -2.74
N TYR A 142 6.40 13.05 -1.80
CA TYR A 142 6.89 14.32 -1.27
C TYR A 142 8.21 14.15 -0.51
N LEU A 143 8.37 13.08 0.27
CA LEU A 143 9.61 12.82 1.00
C LEU A 143 10.78 12.52 0.05
N ARG A 144 10.56 11.71 -1.00
CA ARG A 144 11.55 11.47 -2.05
C ARG A 144 12.00 12.79 -2.68
N ARG A 145 11.05 13.61 -3.11
CA ARG A 145 11.37 14.90 -3.77
C ARG A 145 12.10 15.86 -2.84
N ALA A 146 11.69 15.95 -1.60
CA ALA A 146 12.34 16.81 -0.60
C ALA A 146 13.77 16.37 -0.27
N LEU A 147 14.03 15.07 -0.22
CA LEU A 147 15.35 14.52 0.09
C LEU A 147 16.32 14.52 -1.10
N THR A 148 15.80 14.35 -2.32
CA THR A 148 16.63 14.11 -3.50
C THR A 148 16.69 15.30 -4.47
N GLY A 149 15.81 16.29 -4.29
CA GLY A 149 15.65 17.39 -5.27
C GLY A 149 14.99 16.94 -6.58
N GLY A 150 14.46 15.72 -6.64
CA GLY A 150 13.80 15.17 -7.82
C GLY A 150 12.44 15.82 -8.11
N SER A 151 11.97 15.66 -9.35
CA SER A 151 10.63 16.11 -9.79
C SER A 151 9.54 15.07 -9.45
N ALA A 152 8.28 15.45 -9.65
CA ALA A 152 7.17 14.51 -9.66
C ALA A 152 7.35 13.48 -10.80
N LEU A 153 6.94 12.24 -10.54
CA LEU A 153 6.90 11.22 -11.59
C LEU A 153 5.66 11.42 -12.48
N GLU A 154 5.75 10.96 -13.73
CA GLU A 154 4.62 11.01 -14.65
C GLU A 154 3.40 10.28 -14.09
N PRO A 155 2.19 10.83 -14.29
CA PRO A 155 0.96 10.17 -13.86
C PRO A 155 0.79 8.80 -14.54
N ILE A 156 0.34 7.81 -13.78
CA ILE A 156 -0.07 6.51 -14.31
C ILE A 156 -1.57 6.58 -14.58
N GLY A 157 -1.97 6.30 -15.81
CA GLY A 157 -3.38 6.21 -16.21
C GLY A 157 -4.11 5.00 -15.59
N LEU A 158 -5.43 4.96 -15.75
CA LEU A 158 -6.28 3.82 -15.39
C LEU A 158 -6.20 2.72 -16.45
#